data_101fb2a0f06e3533dbd10ced04c1242b
#
_entry.id   101fb2a0f06e3533dbd10ced04c1242b
#
_cell.length_a   1.000
_cell.length_b   1.000
_cell.length_c   1.000
_cell.angle_alpha   90.00
_cell.angle_beta   90.00
_cell.angle_gamma   90.00
#
_symmetry.space_group_name_H-M   'P 1'
#
loop_
_entity.id
_entity.type
_entity.pdbx_description
1 polymer ?
#
loop_
_entity_poly.entity_id
_entity_poly.type
_entity_poly.pdbx_seq_one_letter_code
_entity_poly.pdbx_strand_id
1 'polypeptide(L)'
;ETAAGKYPVEAVRTMTRIASEAEKEKDQYIEMPAGTLSGPVSAYLAKVAVKTSVRIKARAILADTINGTAIRNMAAFRGINPVIAHCYSHRTMRELMLSYGVIPIFIEKKMSVDEFIQVSVRELLKNFSMKESDIVVALAGNFSRGTGFSFIEVGTVGYLMERAGVTRQELMA
;
A
#
# COMPACT_ATOMS: atom_id res chain seq x y z
N GLU A 1 13.59 28.93 -2.10
CA GLU A 1 14.19 28.77 -0.76
C GLU A 1 14.66 27.34 -0.45
N THR A 2 14.03 26.32 -1.01
CA THR A 2 14.34 24.91 -0.65
C THR A 2 15.70 24.40 -1.15
N ALA A 3 16.21 24.92 -2.27
CA ALA A 3 17.45 24.43 -2.88
C ALA A 3 18.66 25.34 -2.64
N ALA A 4 18.49 26.65 -2.72
CA ALA A 4 19.57 27.64 -2.66
C ALA A 4 19.24 28.87 -1.81
N GLY A 5 18.13 28.86 -1.11
CA GLY A 5 17.70 29.96 -0.26
C GLY A 5 18.38 29.98 1.09
N LYS A 6 18.13 31.04 1.85
CA LYS A 6 18.69 31.23 3.20
C LYS A 6 18.00 30.36 4.26
N TYR A 7 16.75 29.94 4.04
CA TYR A 7 15.91 29.26 5.01
C TYR A 7 15.28 27.95 4.47
N PRO A 8 16.09 26.98 3.97
CA PRO A 8 15.55 25.80 3.30
C PRO A 8 14.73 24.88 4.25
N VAL A 9 15.16 24.74 5.49
CA VAL A 9 14.47 23.90 6.48
C VAL A 9 13.12 24.50 6.87
N GLU A 10 13.08 25.80 7.12
CA GLU A 10 11.85 26.53 7.44
C GLU A 10 10.85 26.52 6.29
N ALA A 11 11.34 26.64 5.05
CA ALA A 11 10.52 26.53 3.85
C ALA A 11 9.84 25.16 3.78
N VAL A 12 10.59 24.05 3.94
CA VAL A 12 10.03 22.70 3.93
C VAL A 12 9.07 22.48 5.09
N ARG A 13 9.38 22.95 6.29
CA ARG A 13 8.46 22.87 7.45
C ARG A 13 7.15 23.62 7.18
N THR A 14 7.21 24.78 6.54
CA THR A 14 6.01 25.55 6.18
C THR A 14 5.18 24.82 5.13
N MET A 15 5.82 24.27 4.09
CA MET A 15 5.14 23.45 3.08
C MET A 15 4.45 22.24 3.72
N THR A 16 5.12 21.54 4.65
CA THR A 16 4.54 20.41 5.37
C THR A 16 3.31 20.83 6.17
N ARG A 17 3.35 21.96 6.89
CA ARG A 17 2.19 22.44 7.64
C ARG A 17 1.01 22.78 6.73
N ILE A 18 1.27 23.45 5.60
CA ILE A 18 0.23 23.78 4.61
C ILE A 18 -0.39 22.50 4.04
N ALA A 19 0.43 21.53 3.63
CA ALA A 19 -0.04 20.27 3.11
C ALA A 19 -0.89 19.50 4.14
N SER A 20 -0.41 19.40 5.38
CA SER A 20 -1.13 18.72 6.46
C SER A 20 -2.47 19.38 6.79
N GLU A 21 -2.57 20.71 6.69
CA GLU A 21 -3.84 21.42 6.89
C GLU A 21 -4.82 21.15 5.75
N ALA A 22 -4.34 21.24 4.51
CA ALA A 22 -5.16 20.94 3.33
C ALA A 22 -5.67 19.48 3.30
N GLU A 23 -4.88 18.54 3.83
CA GLU A 23 -5.27 17.13 3.90
C GLU A 23 -6.40 16.84 4.89
N LYS A 24 -6.66 17.71 5.88
CA LYS A 24 -7.79 17.55 6.80
C LYS A 24 -9.15 17.69 6.12
N GLU A 25 -9.23 18.52 5.09
CA GLU A 25 -10.45 18.76 4.32
C GLU A 25 -10.55 17.90 3.06
N LYS A 26 -9.58 17.01 2.85
CA LYS A 26 -9.54 16.14 1.67
C LYS A 26 -10.65 15.10 1.69
N ASP A 27 -11.25 14.86 0.53
CA ASP A 27 -12.13 13.72 0.31
C ASP A 27 -11.44 12.38 0.65
N GLN A 28 -12.21 11.40 1.06
CA GLN A 28 -11.70 10.08 1.45
C GLN A 28 -10.92 9.38 0.34
N TYR A 29 -11.17 9.72 -0.91
CA TYR A 29 -10.42 9.34 -2.11
C TYR A 29 -10.81 10.24 -3.29
N ILE A 30 -9.99 10.25 -4.34
CA ILE A 30 -10.24 11.01 -5.56
C ILE A 30 -10.74 10.08 -6.66
N GLU A 31 -11.80 10.47 -7.38
CA GLU A 31 -12.21 9.77 -8.59
C GLU A 31 -11.29 10.13 -9.76
N MET A 32 -10.75 9.11 -10.42
CA MET A 32 -9.89 9.30 -11.58
C MET A 32 -10.68 9.09 -12.88
N PRO A 33 -10.50 9.96 -13.90
CA PRO A 33 -11.12 9.79 -15.20
C PRO A 33 -10.74 8.45 -15.84
N ALA A 34 -11.64 7.87 -16.62
CA ALA A 34 -11.36 6.67 -17.40
C ALA A 34 -10.19 6.91 -18.36
N GLY A 35 -9.30 5.94 -18.47
CA GLY A 35 -8.12 6.01 -19.35
C GLY A 35 -6.90 6.72 -18.78
N THR A 36 -7.00 7.34 -17.59
CA THR A 36 -5.85 8.00 -16.94
C THR A 36 -4.83 7.00 -16.39
N LEU A 37 -5.27 5.81 -16.02
CA LEU A 37 -4.46 4.79 -15.34
C LEU A 37 -3.97 3.70 -16.31
N SER A 38 -2.83 3.13 -15.99
CA SER A 38 -2.21 2.07 -16.80
C SER A 38 -2.81 0.70 -16.54
N GLY A 39 -3.21 0.00 -17.61
CA GLY A 39 -3.73 -1.37 -17.56
C GLY A 39 -5.17 -1.44 -17.03
N PRO A 40 -6.17 -1.70 -17.88
CA PRO A 40 -7.59 -1.55 -17.50
C PRO A 40 -8.00 -2.41 -16.31
N VAL A 41 -7.56 -3.68 -16.24
CA VAL A 41 -7.87 -4.59 -15.13
C VAL A 41 -7.18 -4.14 -13.85
N SER A 42 -5.89 -3.85 -13.91
CA SER A 42 -5.11 -3.38 -12.75
C SER A 42 -5.64 -2.06 -12.20
N ALA A 43 -5.99 -1.13 -13.09
CA ALA A 43 -6.59 0.16 -12.70
C ALA A 43 -7.95 -0.02 -12.01
N TYR A 44 -8.78 -0.93 -12.52
CA TYR A 44 -10.08 -1.21 -11.93
C TYR A 44 -9.94 -1.87 -10.55
N LEU A 45 -9.08 -2.88 -10.42
CA LEU A 45 -8.83 -3.53 -9.13
C LEU A 45 -8.22 -2.54 -8.10
N ALA A 46 -7.32 -1.66 -8.53
CA ALA A 46 -6.78 -0.61 -7.68
C ALA A 46 -7.88 0.33 -7.16
N LYS A 47 -8.81 0.75 -8.04
CA LYS A 47 -9.99 1.55 -7.67
C LYS A 47 -10.84 0.83 -6.64
N VAL A 48 -11.18 -0.44 -6.90
CA VAL A 48 -12.00 -1.25 -5.99
C VAL A 48 -11.32 -1.39 -4.63
N ALA A 49 -10.03 -1.68 -4.60
CA ALA A 49 -9.29 -1.83 -3.35
C ALA A 49 -9.31 -0.55 -2.51
N VAL A 50 -9.04 0.62 -3.13
CA VAL A 50 -9.06 1.91 -2.42
C VAL A 50 -10.46 2.22 -1.90
N LYS A 51 -11.50 2.09 -2.73
CA LYS A 51 -12.89 2.32 -2.31
C LYS A 51 -13.33 1.35 -1.21
N THR A 52 -12.99 0.08 -1.34
CA THR A 52 -13.29 -0.93 -0.32
C THR A 52 -12.62 -0.57 0.99
N SER A 53 -11.32 -0.27 0.97
CA SER A 53 -10.56 0.05 2.19
C SER A 53 -11.20 1.20 2.99
N VAL A 54 -11.65 2.23 2.29
CA VAL A 54 -12.37 3.36 2.93
C VAL A 54 -13.73 2.93 3.47
N ARG A 55 -14.51 2.21 2.67
CA ARG A 55 -15.89 1.84 3.03
C ARG A 55 -15.97 0.94 4.26
N ILE A 56 -15.05 -0.01 4.38
CA ILE A 56 -14.99 -0.95 5.51
C ILE A 56 -14.09 -0.48 6.65
N LYS A 57 -13.54 0.73 6.55
CA LYS A 57 -12.59 1.29 7.55
C LYS A 57 -11.37 0.40 7.76
N ALA A 58 -10.83 -0.15 6.67
CA ALA A 58 -9.59 -0.91 6.74
C ALA A 58 -8.43 -0.04 7.22
N ARG A 59 -7.45 -0.66 7.88
CA ARG A 59 -6.25 0.05 8.39
C ARG A 59 -5.17 0.22 7.34
N ALA A 60 -5.12 -0.67 6.35
CA ALA A 60 -4.16 -0.63 5.26
C ALA A 60 -4.64 -1.41 4.04
N ILE A 61 -3.99 -1.14 2.90
CA ILE A 61 -4.04 -1.96 1.70
C ILE A 61 -2.68 -2.63 1.55
N LEU A 62 -2.67 -3.95 1.36
CA LEU A 62 -1.47 -4.74 1.12
C LEU A 62 -1.38 -5.08 -0.36
N ALA A 63 -0.24 -4.90 -0.97
CA ALA A 63 -0.04 -5.32 -2.36
C ALA A 63 1.43 -5.62 -2.64
N ASP A 64 1.69 -6.51 -3.57
CA ASP A 64 3.02 -6.73 -4.12
C ASP A 64 3.17 -6.15 -5.52
N THR A 65 4.39 -5.90 -5.94
CA THR A 65 4.63 -5.34 -7.26
C THR A 65 6.03 -5.62 -7.80
N ILE A 66 6.10 -5.88 -9.10
CA ILE A 66 7.37 -6.00 -9.83
C ILE A 66 7.82 -4.64 -10.34
N ASN A 67 6.93 -3.88 -10.97
CA ASN A 67 7.25 -2.63 -11.69
C ASN A 67 6.58 -1.37 -11.11
N GLY A 68 5.82 -1.51 -10.03
CA GLY A 68 5.15 -0.39 -9.36
C GLY A 68 3.87 0.12 -10.02
N THR A 69 3.46 -0.35 -11.20
CA THR A 69 2.32 0.20 -11.94
C THR A 69 1.02 0.15 -11.16
N ALA A 70 0.69 -1.00 -10.60
CA ALA A 70 -0.54 -1.18 -9.86
C ALA A 70 -0.58 -0.36 -8.56
N ILE A 71 0.57 -0.21 -7.90
CA ILE A 71 0.70 0.63 -6.70
C ILE A 71 0.52 2.10 -7.06
N ARG A 72 1.12 2.56 -8.17
CA ARG A 72 0.91 3.93 -8.65
C ARG A 72 -0.56 4.19 -9.03
N ASN A 73 -1.24 3.20 -9.60
CA ASN A 73 -2.68 3.30 -9.84
C ASN A 73 -3.46 3.49 -8.53
N MET A 74 -3.12 2.74 -7.46
CA MET A 74 -3.76 2.92 -6.13
C MET A 74 -3.44 4.30 -5.55
N ALA A 75 -2.18 4.72 -5.60
CA ALA A 75 -1.75 6.02 -5.11
C ALA A 75 -2.46 7.20 -5.80
N ALA A 76 -2.79 7.06 -7.10
CA ALA A 76 -3.49 8.07 -7.86
C ALA A 76 -4.90 8.40 -7.31
N PHE A 77 -5.57 7.43 -6.71
CA PHE A 77 -6.86 7.66 -6.04
C PHE A 77 -6.74 8.41 -4.72
N ARG A 78 -5.53 8.60 -4.19
CA ARG A 78 -5.25 9.35 -2.97
C ARG A 78 -6.15 8.95 -1.80
N GLY A 79 -6.38 7.66 -1.61
CA GLY A 79 -7.14 7.14 -0.48
C GLY A 79 -6.52 7.52 0.87
N ILE A 80 -7.34 7.47 1.94
CA ILE A 80 -6.90 7.82 3.30
C ILE A 80 -6.08 6.71 3.95
N ASN A 81 -6.20 5.48 3.47
CA ASN A 81 -5.49 4.33 4.05
C ASN A 81 -4.14 4.12 3.35
N PRO A 82 -3.07 3.80 4.09
CA PRO A 82 -1.77 3.54 3.51
C PRO A 82 -1.78 2.28 2.64
N VAL A 83 -0.98 2.33 1.57
CA VAL A 83 -0.68 1.18 0.71
C VAL A 83 0.69 0.64 1.09
N ILE A 84 0.74 -0.52 1.74
CA ILE A 84 1.97 -1.23 2.06
C ILE A 84 2.33 -2.09 0.85
N ALA A 85 3.42 -1.70 0.18
CA ALA A 85 3.81 -2.25 -1.12
C ALA A 85 5.07 -3.11 -1.00
N HIS A 86 4.95 -4.41 -1.20
CA HIS A 86 6.09 -5.31 -1.28
C HIS A 86 6.74 -5.23 -2.67
N CYS A 87 7.99 -4.78 -2.70
CA CYS A 87 8.75 -4.52 -3.92
C CYS A 87 9.90 -5.52 -4.07
N TYR A 88 10.01 -6.15 -5.23
CA TYR A 88 11.07 -7.12 -5.54
C TYR A 88 12.32 -6.49 -6.17
N SER A 89 12.39 -5.16 -6.19
CA SER A 89 13.49 -4.37 -6.71
C SER A 89 13.71 -3.12 -5.88
N HIS A 90 14.94 -2.86 -5.49
CA HIS A 90 15.31 -1.61 -4.82
C HIS A 90 15.00 -0.37 -5.66
N ARG A 91 15.07 -0.48 -6.98
CA ARG A 91 14.71 0.61 -7.88
C ARG A 91 13.23 0.93 -7.76
N THR A 92 12.35 -0.07 -7.90
CA THR A 92 10.90 0.08 -7.77
C THR A 92 10.52 0.62 -6.39
N MET A 93 11.15 0.09 -5.33
CA MET A 93 10.95 0.57 -3.97
C MET A 93 11.24 2.08 -3.86
N ARG A 94 12.42 2.54 -4.32
CA ARG A 94 12.80 3.95 -4.27
C ARG A 94 11.86 4.85 -5.11
N GLU A 95 11.46 4.40 -6.28
CA GLU A 95 10.51 5.13 -7.13
C GLU A 95 9.14 5.29 -6.44
N LEU A 96 8.67 4.25 -5.74
CA LEU A 96 7.38 4.27 -5.04
C LEU A 96 7.38 5.12 -3.77
N MET A 97 8.53 5.43 -3.18
CA MET A 97 8.62 6.38 -2.07
C MET A 97 8.10 7.78 -2.42
N LEU A 98 8.04 8.12 -3.70
CA LEU A 98 7.48 9.38 -4.20
C LEU A 98 5.97 9.31 -4.44
N SER A 99 5.34 8.15 -4.23
CA SER A 99 3.92 7.94 -4.47
C SER A 99 3.10 8.24 -3.21
N TYR A 100 1.98 8.92 -3.37
CA TYR A 100 1.11 9.33 -2.27
C TYR A 100 0.60 8.14 -1.46
N GLY A 101 0.79 8.18 -0.14
CA GLY A 101 0.26 7.16 0.79
C GLY A 101 0.86 5.77 0.63
N VAL A 102 1.98 5.62 -0.10
CA VAL A 102 2.65 4.33 -0.30
C VAL A 102 3.79 4.17 0.70
N ILE A 103 3.83 3.01 1.34
CA ILE A 103 4.93 2.57 2.21
C ILE A 103 5.58 1.36 1.52
N PRO A 104 6.65 1.55 0.75
CA PRO A 104 7.29 0.46 0.03
C PRO A 104 8.26 -0.30 0.93
N ILE A 105 8.19 -1.64 0.86
CA ILE A 105 9.06 -2.57 1.58
C ILE A 105 9.80 -3.42 0.55
N PHE A 106 11.12 -3.53 0.69
CA PHE A 106 11.90 -4.42 -0.16
C PHE A 106 11.79 -5.87 0.31
N ILE A 107 11.50 -6.76 -0.63
CA ILE A 107 11.48 -8.21 -0.43
C ILE A 107 12.43 -8.85 -1.43
N GLU A 108 13.39 -9.60 -0.94
CA GLU A 108 14.48 -10.15 -1.74
C GLU A 108 14.01 -11.18 -2.76
N LYS A 109 13.01 -11.98 -2.41
CA LYS A 109 12.51 -13.08 -3.24
C LYS A 109 11.04 -12.87 -3.58
N LYS A 110 10.70 -13.08 -4.87
CA LYS A 110 9.30 -13.14 -5.29
C LYS A 110 8.60 -14.32 -4.62
N MET A 111 7.47 -14.03 -4.00
CA MET A 111 6.73 -14.94 -3.15
C MET A 111 5.52 -15.55 -3.86
N SER A 112 5.07 -16.71 -3.41
CA SER A 112 3.72 -17.19 -3.66
C SER A 112 2.68 -16.30 -2.95
N VAL A 113 1.40 -16.49 -3.25
CA VAL A 113 0.32 -15.73 -2.58
C VAL A 113 0.34 -15.97 -1.07
N ASP A 114 0.51 -17.21 -0.65
CA ASP A 114 0.50 -17.55 0.78
C ASP A 114 1.73 -16.98 1.49
N GLU A 115 2.92 -17.08 0.89
CA GLU A 115 4.13 -16.44 1.42
C GLU A 115 3.96 -14.91 1.50
N PHE A 116 3.32 -14.29 0.49
CA PHE A 116 3.02 -12.86 0.51
C PHE A 116 2.13 -12.50 1.72
N ILE A 117 1.07 -13.24 1.95
CA ILE A 117 0.18 -13.02 3.10
C ILE A 117 0.94 -13.23 4.42
N GLN A 118 1.74 -14.29 4.54
CA GLN A 118 2.55 -14.55 5.74
C GLN A 118 3.50 -13.39 6.07
N VAL A 119 4.27 -12.95 5.08
CA VAL A 119 5.22 -11.83 5.26
C VAL A 119 4.46 -10.54 5.59
N SER A 120 3.37 -10.25 4.88
CA SER A 120 2.56 -9.07 5.11
C SER A 120 2.01 -9.03 6.53
N VAL A 121 1.44 -10.13 7.02
CA VAL A 121 0.87 -10.22 8.37
C VAL A 121 1.95 -9.99 9.44
N ARG A 122 3.12 -10.59 9.28
CA ARG A 122 4.25 -10.38 10.21
C ARG A 122 4.68 -8.93 10.25
N GLU A 123 4.80 -8.27 9.08
CA GLU A 123 5.11 -6.85 8.99
C GLU A 123 4.07 -5.97 9.69
N LEU A 124 2.77 -6.24 9.46
CA LEU A 124 1.68 -5.48 10.08
C LEU A 124 1.74 -5.51 11.60
N LEU A 125 1.95 -6.69 12.17
CA LEU A 125 1.97 -6.88 13.62
C LEU A 125 3.26 -6.34 14.25
N LYS A 126 4.43 -6.56 13.63
CA LYS A 126 5.73 -6.14 14.18
C LYS A 126 6.00 -4.64 13.98
N ASN A 127 5.80 -4.13 12.76
CA ASN A 127 6.29 -2.82 12.36
C ASN A 127 5.20 -1.74 12.26
N PHE A 128 3.92 -2.14 12.13
CA PHE A 128 2.81 -1.20 11.97
C PHE A 128 1.87 -1.15 13.18
N SER A 129 2.20 -1.85 14.27
CA SER A 129 1.40 -1.88 15.50
C SER A 129 -0.08 -2.20 15.24
N MET A 130 -0.36 -3.03 14.26
CA MET A 130 -1.72 -3.48 13.96
C MET A 130 -2.12 -4.61 14.89
N LYS A 131 -3.43 -4.73 15.13
CA LYS A 131 -4.02 -5.79 15.94
C LYS A 131 -4.62 -6.87 15.05
N GLU A 132 -4.78 -8.07 15.58
CA GLU A 132 -5.46 -9.17 14.89
C GLU A 132 -6.90 -8.83 14.47
N SER A 133 -7.56 -7.92 15.18
CA SER A 133 -8.91 -7.43 14.87
C SER A 133 -8.96 -6.38 13.76
N ASP A 134 -7.82 -5.79 13.38
CA ASP A 134 -7.79 -4.75 12.35
C ASP A 134 -8.07 -5.37 10.97
N ILE A 135 -8.89 -4.67 10.19
CA ILE A 135 -9.26 -5.09 8.84
C ILE A 135 -8.23 -4.54 7.84
N VAL A 136 -7.86 -5.37 6.88
CA VAL A 136 -6.98 -5.01 5.77
C VAL A 136 -7.55 -5.50 4.43
N VAL A 137 -7.12 -4.86 3.36
CA VAL A 137 -7.44 -5.24 1.98
C VAL A 137 -6.16 -5.72 1.33
N ALA A 138 -6.08 -6.98 0.92
CA ALA A 138 -4.92 -7.54 0.24
C ALA A 138 -5.20 -7.68 -1.26
N LEU A 139 -4.26 -7.20 -2.09
CA LEU A 139 -4.25 -7.41 -3.52
C LEU A 139 -3.06 -8.29 -3.88
N ALA A 140 -3.35 -9.46 -4.41
CA ALA A 140 -2.32 -10.38 -4.86
C ALA A 140 -2.49 -10.72 -6.34
N GLY A 141 -1.36 -10.89 -7.02
CA GLY A 141 -1.33 -11.20 -8.44
C GLY A 141 -0.99 -12.65 -8.74
N ASN A 142 -1.15 -13.03 -10.01
CA ASN A 142 -0.63 -14.30 -10.49
C ASN A 142 0.89 -14.17 -10.69
N PHE A 143 1.66 -14.54 -9.69
CA PHE A 143 3.11 -14.42 -9.66
C PHE A 143 3.82 -15.19 -10.79
N SER A 144 3.18 -16.20 -11.37
CA SER A 144 3.77 -17.00 -12.44
C SER A 144 3.80 -16.30 -13.80
N ARG A 145 2.93 -15.31 -14.05
CA ARG A 145 2.81 -14.62 -15.35
C ARG A 145 3.19 -13.14 -15.35
N GLY A 146 3.51 -12.56 -14.20
CA GLY A 146 4.14 -11.22 -14.11
C GLY A 146 3.25 -10.01 -14.46
N THR A 147 1.97 -10.18 -14.71
CA THR A 147 1.10 -9.10 -15.19
C THR A 147 -0.12 -8.91 -14.31
N GLY A 148 -0.07 -7.89 -13.44
CA GLY A 148 -1.22 -7.35 -12.74
C GLY A 148 -1.73 -8.17 -11.54
N PHE A 149 -2.73 -7.63 -10.87
CA PHE A 149 -3.44 -8.29 -9.77
C PHE A 149 -4.48 -9.27 -10.30
N SER A 150 -4.67 -10.40 -9.60
CA SER A 150 -5.65 -11.42 -9.95
C SER A 150 -6.89 -11.37 -9.07
N PHE A 151 -6.75 -10.96 -7.80
CA PHE A 151 -7.86 -10.94 -6.86
C PHE A 151 -7.65 -9.92 -5.74
N ILE A 152 -8.75 -9.58 -5.07
CA ILE A 152 -8.76 -8.79 -3.84
C ILE A 152 -9.29 -9.68 -2.73
N GLU A 153 -8.60 -9.69 -1.61
CA GLU A 153 -9.02 -10.36 -0.39
C GLU A 153 -9.22 -9.33 0.72
N VAL A 154 -10.28 -9.51 1.49
CA VAL A 154 -10.60 -8.64 2.62
C VAL A 154 -10.77 -9.51 3.85
N GLY A 155 -10.09 -9.14 4.91
CA GLY A 155 -10.15 -9.89 6.16
C GLY A 155 -9.54 -9.13 7.31
N THR A 156 -9.70 -9.66 8.52
CA THR A 156 -8.93 -9.22 9.67
C THR A 156 -7.49 -9.77 9.56
N VAL A 157 -6.56 -9.10 10.22
CA VAL A 157 -5.17 -9.60 10.29
C VAL A 157 -5.14 -11.00 10.88
N GLY A 158 -5.96 -11.28 11.92
CA GLY A 158 -6.06 -12.61 12.52
C GLY A 158 -6.58 -13.68 11.57
N TYR A 159 -7.61 -13.37 10.76
CA TYR A 159 -8.10 -14.28 9.73
C TYR A 159 -7.00 -14.61 8.70
N LEU A 160 -6.27 -13.59 8.24
CA LEU A 160 -5.18 -13.80 7.30
C LEU A 160 -4.02 -14.62 7.90
N MET A 161 -3.75 -14.45 9.22
CA MET A 161 -2.80 -15.29 9.96
C MET A 161 -3.18 -16.76 9.90
N GLU A 162 -4.41 -17.08 10.30
CA GLU A 162 -4.91 -18.47 10.34
C GLU A 162 -4.86 -19.09 8.95
N ARG A 163 -5.35 -18.38 7.94
CA ARG A 163 -5.32 -18.81 6.55
C ARG A 163 -3.92 -19.09 6.04
N ALA A 164 -2.96 -18.27 6.40
CA ALA A 164 -1.57 -18.39 5.97
C ALA A 164 -0.73 -19.34 6.85
N GLY A 165 -1.33 -19.94 7.88
CA GLY A 165 -0.65 -20.85 8.78
C GLY A 165 0.40 -20.18 9.68
N VAL A 166 0.26 -18.87 9.94
CA VAL A 166 1.16 -18.12 10.83
C VAL A 166 0.73 -18.31 12.28
N THR A 167 1.63 -18.83 13.09
CA THR A 167 1.37 -19.03 14.52
C THR A 167 1.86 -17.84 15.36
N ARG A 168 1.21 -17.62 16.53
CA ARG A 168 1.67 -16.58 17.46
C ARG A 168 3.09 -16.79 17.97
N GLN A 169 3.53 -18.04 18.06
CA GLN A 169 4.90 -18.39 18.49
C GLN A 169 5.95 -17.87 17.50
N GLU A 170 5.67 -17.96 16.19
CA GLU A 170 6.56 -17.45 15.13
C GLU A 170 6.66 -15.93 15.09
N LEU A 171 5.69 -15.21 15.69
CA LEU A 171 5.71 -13.74 15.76
C LEU A 171 6.57 -13.22 16.93
N MET A 172 6.84 -14.07 17.93
CA MET A 172 7.62 -13.71 19.12
C MET A 172 9.09 -14.08 19.01
N ALA A 173 9.45 -14.83 17.95
CA ALA A 173 10.82 -15.19 17.64
C ALA A 173 11.47 -14.16 16.72
#